data_e4d6f4a125de06d711141551dbd4f745
#
_entry.id   e4d6f4a125de06d711141551dbd4f745
#
_cell.length_a   1.000
_cell.length_b   1.000
_cell.length_c   1.000
_cell.angle_alpha   90.00
_cell.angle_beta   90.00
_cell.angle_gamma   90.00
#
_symmetry.space_group_name_H-M   'P 1'
#
loop_
_entity.id
_entity.type
_entity.pdbx_description
1 polymer ?
#
loop_
_entity_poly.entity_id
_entity_poly.type
_entity_poly.pdbx_seq_one_letter_code
_entity_poly.pdbx_strand_id
1 'polypeptide(L)'
;MLNPSELKKIDAYWRASNYLAAGQLYLLDNPMLRRPLTRDDVKKKIVGHWGTVPGQNFVYVHLNRVIKKYDQDMILISGPGHGGNFFVANAYLDGTYSEVYPNISQIGRASCRERV
;
A
#
# COMPACT_ATOMS: atom_id res chain seq x y z
N MET A 1 -21.94 14.12 3.28
CA MET A 1 -21.03 14.06 4.44
C MET A 1 -20.72 12.59 4.72
N LEU A 2 -19.49 12.23 5.07
CA LEU A 2 -19.13 10.85 5.47
C LEU A 2 -19.75 10.57 6.84
N ASN A 3 -20.33 9.36 6.99
CA ASN A 3 -20.74 8.93 8.32
C ASN A 3 -19.52 8.40 9.14
N PRO A 4 -19.61 8.34 10.46
CA PRO A 4 -18.47 7.92 11.30
C PRO A 4 -17.93 6.52 10.98
N SER A 5 -18.80 5.58 10.55
CA SER A 5 -18.37 4.23 10.17
C SER A 5 -17.57 4.22 8.88
N GLU A 6 -17.99 4.97 7.86
CA GLU A 6 -17.25 5.15 6.62
C GLU A 6 -15.88 5.81 6.87
N LEU A 7 -15.88 6.87 7.67
CA LEU A 7 -14.64 7.58 8.01
C LEU A 7 -13.63 6.65 8.68
N LYS A 8 -14.08 5.81 9.62
CA LYS A 8 -13.23 4.81 10.29
C LYS A 8 -12.64 3.79 9.30
N LYS A 9 -13.43 3.32 8.34
CA LYS A 9 -12.95 2.38 7.31
C LYS A 9 -11.93 3.03 6.37
N ILE A 10 -12.17 4.26 5.95
CA ILE A 10 -11.27 5.04 5.10
C ILE A 10 -9.94 5.26 5.82
N ASP A 11 -9.98 5.69 7.08
CA ASP A 11 -8.78 5.89 7.89
C ASP A 11 -7.98 4.59 8.06
N ALA A 12 -8.65 3.49 8.38
CA ALA A 12 -8.02 2.19 8.52
C ALA A 12 -7.33 1.73 7.23
N TYR A 13 -8.00 1.87 6.09
CA TYR A 13 -7.44 1.53 4.79
C TYR A 13 -6.23 2.42 4.44
N TRP A 14 -6.37 3.72 4.61
CA TRP A 14 -5.29 4.68 4.35
C TRP A 14 -4.05 4.40 5.21
N ARG A 15 -4.23 4.11 6.48
CA ARG A 15 -3.13 3.73 7.38
C ARG A 15 -2.46 2.43 6.97
N ALA A 16 -3.25 1.41 6.60
CA ALA A 16 -2.73 0.13 6.13
C ALA A 16 -1.91 0.28 4.84
N SER A 17 -2.41 1.04 3.87
CA SER A 17 -1.69 1.29 2.61
C SER A 17 -0.41 2.09 2.83
N ASN A 18 -0.40 3.07 3.72
CA ASN A 18 0.80 3.80 4.10
C ASN A 18 1.83 2.89 4.77
N TYR A 19 1.40 2.05 5.70
CA TYR A 19 2.28 1.09 6.35
C TYR A 19 2.90 0.11 5.34
N LEU A 20 2.10 -0.47 4.47
CA LEU A 20 2.59 -1.40 3.46
C LEU A 20 3.56 -0.74 2.47
N ALA A 21 3.28 0.49 2.08
CA ALA A 21 4.19 1.24 1.22
C ALA A 21 5.54 1.49 1.91
N ALA A 22 5.55 1.80 3.20
CA ALA A 22 6.79 1.94 3.97
C ALA A 22 7.49 0.59 4.20
N GLY A 23 6.73 -0.42 4.60
CA GLY A 23 7.25 -1.75 4.90
C GLY A 23 7.96 -2.39 3.71
N GLN A 24 7.37 -2.31 2.53
CA GLN A 24 7.99 -2.84 1.32
C GLN A 24 9.28 -2.11 0.91
N LEU A 25 9.42 -0.84 1.28
CA LEU A 25 10.64 -0.07 0.99
C LEU A 25 11.77 -0.33 1.99
N TYR A 26 11.45 -0.46 3.27
CA TYR A 26 12.43 -0.34 4.32
C TYR A 26 12.64 -1.59 5.17
N LEU A 27 11.67 -2.50 5.25
CA LEU A 27 11.69 -3.64 6.17
C LEU A 27 12.09 -4.98 5.53
N LEU A 28 12.85 -4.93 4.43
CA LEU A 28 13.41 -6.07 3.69
C LEU A 28 12.42 -7.26 3.58
N ASP A 29 12.70 -8.37 4.28
CA ASP A 29 11.87 -9.57 4.28
C ASP A 29 10.92 -9.68 5.49
N ASN A 30 10.90 -8.66 6.36
CA ASN A 30 10.06 -8.61 7.56
C ASN A 30 9.04 -7.45 7.58
N PRO A 31 8.40 -7.08 6.45
CA PRO A 31 7.45 -5.96 6.44
C PRO A 31 6.18 -6.24 7.25
N MET A 32 5.84 -7.50 7.48
CA MET A 32 4.66 -7.91 8.25
C MET A 32 4.97 -8.15 9.73
N LEU A 33 6.18 -7.82 10.19
CA LEU A 33 6.65 -7.97 11.58
C LEU A 33 6.37 -9.36 12.17
N ARG A 34 6.64 -10.41 11.40
CA ARG A 34 6.43 -11.80 11.81
C ARG A 34 7.38 -12.25 12.91
N ARG A 35 8.51 -11.59 13.01
CA ARG A 35 9.49 -11.68 14.09
C ARG A 35 9.78 -10.28 14.62
N PRO A 36 10.29 -10.15 15.84
CA PRO A 36 10.70 -8.86 16.38
C PRO A 36 11.65 -8.14 15.41
N LEU A 37 11.42 -6.84 15.21
CA LEU A 37 12.22 -6.03 14.31
C LEU A 37 13.65 -5.89 14.84
N THR A 38 14.63 -6.20 14.01
CA THR A 38 16.05 -6.03 14.29
C THR A 38 16.66 -5.01 13.34
N ARG A 39 17.88 -4.56 13.61
CA ARG A 39 18.59 -3.61 12.74
C ARG A 39 18.87 -4.19 11.36
N ASP A 40 19.05 -5.50 11.26
CA ASP A 40 19.32 -6.20 10.00
C ASP A 40 18.08 -6.31 9.10
N ASP A 41 16.88 -6.15 9.65
CA ASP A 41 15.63 -6.08 8.90
C ASP A 41 15.45 -4.74 8.18
N VAL A 42 16.21 -3.71 8.57
CA VAL A 42 16.07 -2.38 8.01
C VAL A 42 17.05 -2.18 6.85
N LYS A 43 16.53 -1.65 5.75
CA LYS A 43 17.33 -1.31 4.57
C LYS A 43 18.50 -0.39 4.92
N LYS A 44 19.73 -0.79 4.57
CA LYS A 44 20.95 -0.04 4.92
C LYS A 44 20.98 1.37 4.30
N LYS A 45 20.56 1.49 3.05
CA LYS A 45 20.45 2.78 2.35
C LYS A 45 19.00 3.22 2.34
N ILE A 46 18.66 4.15 3.20
CA ILE A 46 17.31 4.70 3.30
C ILE A 46 17.13 5.74 2.20
N VAL A 47 16.52 5.34 1.09
CA VAL A 47 16.14 6.20 -0.02
C VAL A 47 14.66 5.98 -0.30
N GLY A 48 13.89 7.06 -0.35
CA GLY A 48 12.47 7.00 -0.67
C GLY A 48 11.80 8.36 -0.49
N HIS A 49 10.71 8.59 -1.22
CA HIS A 49 9.91 9.81 -1.16
C HIS A 49 8.63 9.56 -0.35
N TRP A 50 8.81 9.42 0.95
CA TRP A 50 7.72 9.06 1.86
C TRP A 50 6.59 10.10 1.90
N GLY A 51 6.90 11.39 1.78
CA GLY A 51 5.89 12.45 1.84
C GLY A 51 4.84 12.40 0.72
N THR A 52 5.21 11.93 -0.46
CA THR A 52 4.30 11.80 -1.62
C THR A 52 3.33 10.62 -1.45
N VAL A 53 3.75 9.54 -0.83
CA VAL A 53 2.98 8.30 -0.70
C VAL A 53 1.69 8.48 0.10
N PRO A 54 1.67 9.09 1.28
CA PRO A 54 0.45 9.32 2.03
C PRO A 54 -0.59 10.16 1.27
N GLY A 55 -0.14 11.15 0.50
CA GLY A 55 -1.01 11.97 -0.34
C GLY A 55 -1.63 11.15 -1.47
N GLN A 56 -0.85 10.33 -2.17
CA GLN A 56 -1.35 9.45 -3.23
C GLN A 56 -2.32 8.39 -2.68
N ASN A 57 -2.02 7.79 -1.54
CA ASN A 57 -2.92 6.86 -0.85
C ASN A 57 -4.23 7.53 -0.41
N PHE A 58 -4.17 8.79 0.01
CA PHE A 58 -5.36 9.56 0.37
C PHE A 58 -6.29 9.76 -0.84
N VAL A 59 -5.73 10.18 -1.97
CA VAL A 59 -6.48 10.31 -3.22
C VAL A 59 -7.06 8.95 -3.64
N TYR A 60 -6.28 7.89 -3.60
CA TYR A 60 -6.70 6.56 -4.00
C TYR A 60 -7.90 6.04 -3.19
N VAL A 61 -7.86 6.13 -1.87
CA VAL A 61 -8.95 5.63 -1.01
C VAL A 61 -10.25 6.41 -1.22
N HIS A 62 -10.14 7.72 -1.46
CA HIS A 62 -11.32 8.54 -1.75
C HIS A 62 -11.89 8.31 -3.14
N LEU A 63 -11.05 8.06 -4.14
CA LEU A 63 -11.51 7.65 -5.47
C LEU A 63 -12.23 6.30 -5.41
N ASN A 64 -11.69 5.31 -4.71
CA ASN A 64 -12.36 4.02 -4.51
C ASN A 64 -13.73 4.18 -3.85
N ARG A 65 -13.86 5.07 -2.89
CA ARG A 65 -15.15 5.40 -2.30
C ARG A 65 -16.13 5.96 -3.31
N VAL A 66 -15.69 6.87 -4.16
CA VAL A 66 -16.53 7.48 -5.21
C VAL A 66 -16.93 6.45 -6.25
N ILE A 67 -15.98 5.63 -6.72
CA ILE A 67 -16.22 4.54 -7.68
C ILE A 67 -17.31 3.62 -7.15
N LYS A 68 -17.16 3.13 -5.91
CA LYS A 68 -18.13 2.21 -5.29
C LYS A 68 -19.50 2.86 -5.04
N LYS A 69 -19.52 4.12 -4.66
CA LYS A 69 -20.77 4.81 -4.33
C LYS A 69 -21.61 5.12 -5.55
N TYR A 70 -20.97 5.44 -6.66
CA TYR A 70 -21.64 5.92 -7.87
C TYR A 70 -21.52 4.97 -9.05
N ASP A 71 -20.95 3.77 -8.81
CA ASP A 71 -20.72 2.73 -9.85
C ASP A 71 -20.02 3.31 -11.09
N GLN A 72 -18.85 3.93 -10.85
CA GLN A 72 -18.10 4.61 -11.91
C GLN A 72 -16.92 3.78 -12.38
N ASP A 73 -16.71 3.73 -13.69
CA ASP A 73 -15.47 3.24 -14.29
C ASP A 73 -14.44 4.37 -14.32
N MET A 74 -13.30 4.19 -13.61
CA MET A 74 -12.24 5.18 -13.55
C MET A 74 -10.87 4.55 -13.73
N ILE A 75 -9.97 5.30 -14.36
CA ILE A 75 -8.54 4.97 -14.45
C ILE A 75 -7.77 6.03 -13.67
N LEU A 76 -7.00 5.61 -12.68
CA LEU A 76 -6.10 6.50 -11.95
C LEU A 76 -4.72 6.52 -12.62
N ILE A 77 -4.29 7.70 -13.04
CA ILE A 77 -2.94 7.95 -13.54
C ILE A 77 -2.21 8.81 -12.53
N SER A 78 -1.11 8.31 -11.98
CA SER A 78 -0.27 9.05 -11.05
C SER A 78 0.97 9.61 -11.75
N GLY A 79 1.15 10.93 -11.67
CA GLY A 79 2.33 11.61 -12.22
C GLY A 79 3.61 11.40 -11.40
N PRO A 80 3.59 11.47 -10.04
CA PRO A 80 4.80 11.33 -9.23
C PRO A 80 5.31 9.89 -9.18
N GLY A 81 6.13 9.46 -10.16
CA GLY A 81 6.69 8.11 -10.23
C GLY A 81 7.53 7.71 -9.02
N HIS A 82 8.18 8.69 -8.36
CA HIS A 82 8.95 8.45 -7.14
C HIS A 82 8.10 7.99 -5.94
N GLY A 83 6.79 8.19 -5.98
CA GLY A 83 5.86 7.65 -4.99
C GLY A 83 5.15 6.36 -5.44
N GLY A 84 5.55 5.76 -6.56
CA GLY A 84 4.86 4.64 -7.22
C GLY A 84 4.66 3.39 -6.38
N ASN A 85 5.39 3.23 -5.27
CA ASN A 85 5.19 2.13 -4.34
C ASN A 85 3.79 2.12 -3.68
N PHE A 86 3.05 3.21 -3.73
CA PHE A 86 1.66 3.22 -3.29
C PHE A 86 0.77 2.30 -4.15
N PHE A 87 1.01 2.20 -5.45
CA PHE A 87 0.29 1.27 -6.32
C PHE A 87 0.44 -0.17 -5.89
N VAL A 88 1.68 -0.59 -5.58
CA VAL A 88 1.94 -1.95 -5.12
C VAL A 88 1.26 -2.23 -3.78
N ALA A 89 1.29 -1.28 -2.85
CA ALA A 89 0.63 -1.40 -1.56
C ALA A 89 -0.89 -1.58 -1.71
N ASN A 90 -1.52 -0.77 -2.57
CA ASN A 90 -2.96 -0.86 -2.82
C ASN A 90 -3.34 -2.12 -3.61
N ALA A 91 -2.60 -2.50 -4.64
CA ALA A 91 -2.81 -3.74 -5.37
C ALA A 91 -2.69 -4.98 -4.47
N TYR A 92 -1.81 -4.93 -3.47
CA TYR A 92 -1.70 -5.98 -2.47
C TYR A 92 -2.93 -6.00 -1.53
N LEU A 93 -3.40 -4.85 -1.07
CA LEU A 93 -4.55 -4.74 -0.18
C LEU A 93 -5.86 -5.18 -0.83
N ASP A 94 -6.06 -4.86 -2.10
CA ASP A 94 -7.28 -5.22 -2.84
C ASP A 94 -7.25 -6.65 -3.39
N GLY A 95 -6.11 -7.34 -3.30
CA GLY A 95 -5.94 -8.72 -3.73
C GLY A 95 -5.47 -8.89 -5.18
N THR A 96 -5.50 -7.87 -6.00
CA THR A 96 -5.10 -7.91 -7.43
C THR A 96 -3.66 -8.40 -7.59
N TYR A 97 -2.77 -7.99 -6.70
CA TYR A 97 -1.37 -8.42 -6.75
C TYR A 97 -1.21 -9.94 -6.61
N SER A 98 -1.99 -10.56 -5.72
CA SER A 98 -1.97 -12.02 -5.50
C SER A 98 -2.67 -12.80 -6.62
N GLU A 99 -3.60 -12.18 -7.35
CA GLU A 99 -4.20 -12.76 -8.55
C GLU A 99 -3.17 -12.88 -9.69
N VAL A 100 -2.37 -11.83 -9.91
CA VAL A 100 -1.33 -11.81 -10.94
C VAL A 100 -0.13 -12.66 -10.55
N TYR A 101 0.21 -12.68 -9.26
CA TYR A 101 1.34 -13.42 -8.69
C TYR A 101 0.85 -14.44 -7.64
N PRO A 102 0.31 -15.61 -8.05
CA PRO A 102 -0.34 -16.56 -7.13
C PRO A 102 0.58 -17.12 -6.05
N ASN A 103 1.89 -17.10 -6.26
CA ASN A 103 2.89 -17.53 -5.27
C ASN A 103 3.05 -16.54 -4.11
N ILE A 104 2.48 -15.35 -4.22
CA ILE A 104 2.49 -14.31 -3.19
C ILE A 104 1.13 -14.29 -2.52
N SER A 105 1.01 -14.96 -1.39
CA SER A 105 -0.24 -14.92 -0.63
C SER A 105 -0.46 -13.54 -0.02
N GLN A 106 -1.71 -13.09 -0.03
CA GLN A 106 -2.13 -11.82 0.59
C GLN A 106 -1.77 -11.74 2.09
N ILE A 107 -1.59 -12.86 2.75
CA ILE A 107 -1.31 -12.95 4.19
C ILE A 107 0.17 -13.17 4.50
N GLY A 108 1.07 -13.18 3.50
CA GLY A 108 2.30 -13.62 4.02
C GLY A 108 3.62 -13.53 3.33
N ARG A 109 3.73 -13.21 2.11
CA ARG A 109 5.03 -13.22 1.43
C ARG A 109 5.24 -12.06 0.47
N ALA A 110 4.84 -10.90 0.86
CA ALA A 110 5.32 -9.73 0.16
C ALA A 110 6.80 -9.51 0.52
N SER A 111 7.69 -10.38 0.08
CA SER A 111 9.11 -10.13 0.24
C SER A 111 9.54 -9.04 -0.75
N CYS A 112 10.35 -8.11 -0.29
CA CYS A 112 10.92 -7.06 -1.16
C CYS A 112 11.78 -7.64 -2.30
N ARG A 113 12.17 -8.92 -2.24
CA ARG A 113 12.95 -9.61 -3.27
C ARG A 113 12.16 -9.93 -4.53
N GLU A 114 10.85 -10.03 -4.44
CA GLU A 114 9.98 -10.42 -5.54
C GLU A 114 9.40 -9.23 -6.31
N ARG A 115 9.75 -8.00 -5.91
CA ARG A 115 9.20 -6.75 -6.44
C ARG A 115 10.17 -5.88 -7.22
N VAL A 116 11.35 -6.38 -7.53
CA VAL A 116 12.33 -5.68 -8.37
C VAL A 116 12.31 -6.25 -9.77
#